data_75a4fd01f11f9ab3a252113ba85a0c45
#
_entry.id   75a4fd01f11f9ab3a252113ba85a0c45
#
_cell.length_a   1.000
_cell.length_b   1.000
_cell.length_c   1.000
_cell.angle_alpha   90.00
_cell.angle_beta   90.00
_cell.angle_gamma   90.00
#
_symmetry.space_group_name_H-M   'P 1'
#
loop_
_entity.id
_entity.type
_entity.pdbx_description
1 polymer ?
#
loop_
_entity_poly.entity_id
_entity_poly.type
_entity_poly.pdbx_seq_one_letter_code
_entity_poly.pdbx_strand_id
1 'polypeptide(L)'
;MNDIVVNTAPPPPLLGPGDPPSFTLFNPEGQAPMVLVCDHASNAIPSALGQLGLGTAELSQHIAWDIGAAQVARLLAARLDAPAVLGGYSRLVVDCNRAPGDPTSIVEVSDGIVIPGNRDLDDAQADTRVNAVFWPYHHAITQALAYRWRHGRGRAPALVAIHSFTPAMNGFQRPWHLGVLWNRDPRLAKPLIKQLRAHPALCVGDNEPYSGREVGFTMDTHGGVAGLPHVEVEIRQDLIADTEGCQRWAGVVGEALEAVLRDDTLLQVRHY
;
A
#
# COMPACT_ATOMS: atom_id res chain seq x y z
N MET A 1 2.52 -50.41 -13.42
CA MET A 1 2.31 -48.98 -13.02
C MET A 1 3.39 -48.20 -13.71
N ASN A 2 3.05 -47.45 -14.73
CA ASN A 2 4.02 -46.58 -15.40
C ASN A 2 3.99 -45.24 -14.66
N ASP A 3 5.06 -44.93 -13.93
CA ASP A 3 5.26 -43.59 -13.35
C ASP A 3 5.44 -42.62 -14.50
N ILE A 4 4.42 -41.75 -14.70
CA ILE A 4 4.54 -40.62 -15.61
C ILE A 4 5.40 -39.58 -14.90
N VAL A 5 6.70 -39.58 -15.17
CA VAL A 5 7.58 -38.46 -14.78
C VAL A 5 7.21 -37.29 -15.68
N VAL A 6 6.35 -36.40 -15.17
CA VAL A 6 6.10 -35.12 -15.83
C VAL A 6 7.33 -34.24 -15.57
N ASN A 7 8.24 -34.23 -16.52
CA ASN A 7 9.39 -33.33 -16.50
C ASN A 7 8.92 -31.93 -16.94
N THR A 8 8.29 -31.21 -16.04
CA THR A 8 7.95 -29.79 -16.24
C THR A 8 9.16 -28.97 -15.89
N ALA A 9 9.85 -28.41 -16.88
CA ALA A 9 10.74 -27.29 -16.63
C ALA A 9 9.95 -26.21 -15.86
N PRO A 10 10.56 -25.58 -14.83
CA PRO A 10 9.87 -24.51 -14.12
C PRO A 10 9.43 -23.45 -15.15
N PRO A 11 8.22 -22.88 -14.99
CA PRO A 11 7.78 -21.82 -15.90
C PRO A 11 8.82 -20.69 -15.91
N PRO A 12 8.99 -20.00 -17.04
CA PRO A 12 9.91 -18.87 -17.11
C PRO A 12 9.51 -17.83 -16.05
N PRO A 13 10.51 -17.14 -15.45
CA PRO A 13 10.22 -16.12 -14.43
C PRO A 13 9.34 -15.03 -15.04
N LEU A 14 8.34 -14.56 -14.28
CA LEU A 14 7.43 -13.48 -14.71
C LEU A 14 8.18 -12.18 -14.99
N LEU A 15 9.20 -11.88 -14.18
CA LEU A 15 9.99 -10.66 -14.28
C LEU A 15 11.26 -10.90 -15.09
N GLY A 16 11.43 -10.15 -16.17
CA GLY A 16 12.58 -10.18 -17.04
C GLY A 16 13.63 -9.12 -16.71
N PRO A 17 14.80 -9.13 -17.41
CA PRO A 17 15.91 -8.22 -17.14
C PRO A 17 15.59 -6.71 -17.32
N GLY A 18 14.53 -6.37 -18.04
CA GLY A 18 14.08 -4.98 -18.27
C GLY A 18 12.95 -4.53 -17.36
N ASP A 19 12.41 -5.43 -16.55
CA ASP A 19 11.29 -5.13 -15.66
C ASP A 19 11.78 -4.46 -14.37
N PRO A 20 11.01 -3.53 -13.77
CA PRO A 20 11.32 -2.97 -12.47
C PRO A 20 11.32 -4.05 -11.37
N PRO A 21 12.00 -3.83 -10.23
CA PRO A 21 11.94 -4.76 -9.11
C PRO A 21 10.53 -4.83 -8.51
N SER A 22 10.19 -5.96 -7.85
CA SER A 22 8.88 -6.17 -7.21
C SER A 22 8.54 -5.12 -6.16
N PHE A 23 9.54 -4.51 -5.57
CA PHE A 23 9.41 -3.41 -4.61
C PHE A 23 10.65 -2.50 -4.65
N THR A 24 10.50 -1.31 -4.06
CA THR A 24 11.62 -0.38 -3.85
C THR A 24 11.70 -0.04 -2.37
N LEU A 25 12.93 -0.03 -1.81
CA LEU A 25 13.21 0.51 -0.49
C LEU A 25 13.70 1.95 -0.64
N PHE A 26 13.03 2.88 0.01
CA PHE A 26 13.46 4.26 0.11
C PHE A 26 13.88 4.55 1.56
N ASN A 27 15.00 5.24 1.76
CA ASN A 27 15.58 5.55 3.07
C ASN A 27 15.66 4.32 4.02
N PRO A 28 16.25 3.19 3.62
CA PRO A 28 16.21 1.94 4.40
C PRO A 28 16.88 2.05 5.79
N GLU A 29 17.79 3.01 5.97
CA GLU A 29 18.49 3.26 7.24
C GLU A 29 17.81 4.33 8.10
N GLY A 30 16.67 4.86 7.68
CA GLY A 30 15.91 5.88 8.41
C GLY A 30 15.68 5.52 9.87
N GLN A 31 15.79 6.50 10.77
CA GLN A 31 15.83 6.27 12.22
C GLN A 31 14.48 6.43 12.92
N ALA A 32 13.45 6.91 12.24
CA ALA A 32 12.12 7.03 12.82
C ALA A 32 11.60 5.69 13.37
N PRO A 33 10.84 5.68 14.47
CA PRO A 33 10.28 4.46 15.04
C PRO A 33 9.05 3.98 14.24
N MET A 34 9.16 3.98 12.93
CA MET A 34 8.08 3.61 12.02
C MET A 34 8.60 3.06 10.70
N VAL A 35 7.73 2.40 9.96
CA VAL A 35 7.91 2.02 8.56
C VAL A 35 6.72 2.55 7.76
N LEU A 36 7.00 3.21 6.65
CA LEU A 36 5.99 3.60 5.67
C LEU A 36 5.84 2.50 4.61
N VAL A 37 4.62 2.28 4.14
CA VAL A 37 4.34 1.39 3.02
C VAL A 37 3.43 2.07 2.00
N CYS A 38 3.54 1.69 0.73
CA CYS A 38 2.63 2.11 -0.32
C CYS A 38 2.42 0.92 -1.25
N ASP A 39 1.31 0.22 -1.08
CA ASP A 39 1.01 -1.04 -1.79
C ASP A 39 0.84 -0.81 -3.28
N HIS A 40 0.18 0.29 -3.65
CA HIS A 40 -0.20 0.64 -5.02
C HIS A 40 0.66 1.78 -5.59
N ALA A 41 1.99 1.71 -5.36
CA ALA A 41 2.92 2.79 -5.68
C ALA A 41 3.27 2.90 -7.17
N SER A 42 2.87 1.95 -8.01
CA SER A 42 3.28 1.85 -9.41
C SER A 42 2.16 1.33 -10.30
N ASN A 43 2.13 1.79 -11.54
CA ASN A 43 1.27 1.26 -12.60
C ASN A 43 2.03 0.35 -13.59
N ALA A 44 3.27 -0.04 -13.27
CA ALA A 44 4.06 -0.91 -14.12
C ALA A 44 3.42 -2.30 -14.24
N ILE A 45 3.51 -2.87 -15.45
CA ILE A 45 3.09 -4.23 -15.75
C ILE A 45 4.34 -5.01 -16.20
N PRO A 46 4.60 -6.23 -15.72
CA PRO A 46 5.67 -7.05 -16.24
C PRO A 46 5.58 -7.21 -17.75
N SER A 47 6.71 -7.10 -18.46
CA SER A 47 6.75 -7.19 -19.92
C SER A 47 6.14 -8.46 -20.47
N ALA A 48 6.27 -9.57 -19.73
CA ALA A 48 5.67 -10.87 -20.06
C ALA A 48 4.13 -10.87 -20.09
N LEU A 49 3.47 -9.89 -19.45
CA LEU A 49 2.01 -9.76 -19.40
C LEU A 49 1.44 -8.78 -20.43
N GLY A 50 2.26 -8.19 -21.31
CA GLY A 50 1.77 -7.39 -22.45
C GLY A 50 0.81 -6.28 -22.06
N GLN A 51 1.07 -5.52 -20.99
CA GLN A 51 0.20 -4.48 -20.45
C GLN A 51 -1.23 -4.96 -20.07
N LEU A 52 -1.43 -6.26 -19.88
CA LEU A 52 -2.72 -6.89 -19.59
C LEU A 52 -3.80 -6.62 -20.66
N GLY A 53 -3.39 -6.26 -21.89
CA GLY A 53 -4.30 -5.89 -22.98
C GLY A 53 -4.92 -4.50 -22.83
N LEU A 54 -4.40 -3.65 -21.92
CA LEU A 54 -4.84 -2.28 -21.69
C LEU A 54 -3.96 -1.27 -22.44
N GLY A 55 -4.51 -0.09 -22.68
CA GLY A 55 -3.76 1.04 -23.21
C GLY A 55 -3.14 1.90 -22.09
N THR A 56 -2.31 2.86 -22.49
CA THR A 56 -1.67 3.81 -21.56
C THR A 56 -2.70 4.66 -20.80
N ALA A 57 -3.86 4.95 -21.43
CA ALA A 57 -4.92 5.74 -20.80
C ALA A 57 -5.52 5.01 -19.59
N GLU A 58 -5.81 3.71 -19.70
CA GLU A 58 -6.36 2.91 -18.62
C GLU A 58 -5.29 2.69 -17.51
N LEU A 59 -4.04 2.40 -17.90
CA LEU A 59 -2.94 2.20 -16.95
C LEU A 59 -2.54 3.48 -16.20
N SER A 60 -2.92 4.66 -16.66
CA SER A 60 -2.71 5.91 -15.94
C SER A 60 -3.82 6.24 -14.92
N GLN A 61 -4.91 5.46 -14.88
CA GLN A 61 -6.05 5.68 -14.00
C GLN A 61 -5.86 4.99 -12.63
N HIS A 62 -6.71 5.38 -11.69
CA HIS A 62 -6.77 4.84 -10.32
C HIS A 62 -7.02 3.32 -10.24
N ILE A 63 -7.54 2.71 -11.31
CA ILE A 63 -7.70 1.25 -11.37
C ILE A 63 -6.37 0.51 -11.34
N ALA A 64 -5.29 1.16 -11.82
CA ALA A 64 -3.98 0.54 -11.94
C ALA A 64 -3.06 0.84 -10.75
N TRP A 65 -3.19 2.01 -10.13
CA TRP A 65 -2.31 2.49 -9.05
C TRP A 65 -2.93 3.66 -8.29
N ASP A 66 -2.37 4.00 -7.15
CA ASP A 66 -2.80 5.14 -6.33
C ASP A 66 -2.04 6.39 -6.75
N ILE A 67 -2.70 7.26 -7.54
CA ILE A 67 -2.09 8.46 -8.12
C ILE A 67 -1.55 9.37 -7.01
N GLY A 68 -0.25 9.73 -7.10
CA GLY A 68 0.43 10.62 -6.17
C GLY A 68 0.91 9.96 -4.86
N ALA A 69 0.34 8.81 -4.44
CA ALA A 69 0.64 8.17 -3.16
C ALA A 69 2.13 7.82 -2.99
N ALA A 70 2.76 7.28 -4.03
CA ALA A 70 4.18 6.94 -4.00
C ALA A 70 5.09 8.17 -3.78
N GLN A 71 4.74 9.31 -4.38
CA GLN A 71 5.50 10.55 -4.19
C GLN A 71 5.31 11.10 -2.78
N VAL A 72 4.09 11.08 -2.25
CA VAL A 72 3.81 11.46 -0.85
C VAL A 72 4.57 10.56 0.11
N ALA A 73 4.55 9.23 -0.09
CA ALA A 73 5.29 8.28 0.75
C ALA A 73 6.80 8.56 0.78
N ARG A 74 7.42 8.88 -0.37
CA ARG A 74 8.84 9.26 -0.44
C ARG A 74 9.13 10.58 0.27
N LEU A 75 8.27 11.58 0.12
CA LEU A 75 8.42 12.87 0.79
C LEU A 75 8.27 12.73 2.32
N LEU A 76 7.32 11.92 2.77
CA LEU A 76 7.15 11.58 4.19
C LEU A 76 8.37 10.82 4.72
N ALA A 77 8.89 9.84 3.99
CA ALA A 77 10.07 9.07 4.37
C ALA A 77 11.30 9.98 4.54
N ALA A 78 11.51 10.92 3.61
CA ALA A 78 12.59 11.90 3.71
C ALA A 78 12.40 12.87 4.90
N ARG A 79 11.18 13.40 5.09
CA ARG A 79 10.85 14.34 6.16
C ARG A 79 11.00 13.73 7.55
N LEU A 80 10.44 12.52 7.72
CA LEU A 80 10.36 11.84 9.02
C LEU A 80 11.60 11.00 9.33
N ASP A 81 12.56 10.92 8.41
CA ASP A 81 13.68 9.98 8.47
C ASP A 81 13.21 8.53 8.68
N ALA A 82 12.18 8.11 7.92
CA ALA A 82 11.58 6.81 8.01
C ALA A 82 11.93 5.92 6.81
N PRO A 83 12.15 4.60 6.98
CA PRO A 83 12.19 3.67 5.85
C PRO A 83 10.80 3.55 5.21
N ALA A 84 10.77 3.43 3.88
CA ALA A 84 9.57 3.19 3.12
C ALA A 84 9.72 2.01 2.15
N VAL A 85 8.70 1.14 2.10
CA VAL A 85 8.57 0.02 1.16
C VAL A 85 7.48 0.37 0.17
N LEU A 86 7.82 0.44 -1.12
CA LEU A 86 6.89 0.82 -2.18
C LEU A 86 6.72 -0.35 -3.15
N GLY A 87 5.48 -0.73 -3.45
CA GLY A 87 5.14 -1.75 -4.44
C GLY A 87 5.64 -1.37 -5.85
N GLY A 88 6.23 -2.34 -6.56
CA GLY A 88 6.85 -2.09 -7.86
C GLY A 88 5.91 -2.22 -9.05
N TYR A 89 4.72 -2.81 -8.84
CA TYR A 89 3.79 -3.14 -9.91
C TYR A 89 2.37 -2.68 -9.63
N SER A 90 1.61 -2.57 -10.72
CA SER A 90 0.19 -2.26 -10.70
C SER A 90 -0.60 -3.28 -9.88
N ARG A 91 -1.61 -2.81 -9.13
CA ARG A 91 -2.59 -3.67 -8.45
C ARG A 91 -3.38 -4.57 -9.41
N LEU A 92 -3.37 -4.26 -10.72
CA LEU A 92 -3.99 -5.10 -11.74
C LEU A 92 -3.18 -6.39 -12.01
N VAL A 93 -1.89 -6.42 -11.69
CA VAL A 93 -1.07 -7.64 -11.79
C VAL A 93 -1.44 -8.61 -10.67
N VAL A 94 -1.39 -8.13 -9.45
CA VAL A 94 -1.89 -8.70 -8.21
C VAL A 94 -1.98 -7.59 -7.17
N ASP A 95 -3.11 -7.46 -6.49
CA ASP A 95 -3.30 -6.43 -5.47
C ASP A 95 -2.57 -6.82 -4.17
N CYS A 96 -1.49 -6.08 -3.85
CA CYS A 96 -0.70 -6.34 -2.64
C CYS A 96 -1.48 -6.04 -1.35
N ASN A 97 -2.60 -5.30 -1.40
CA ASN A 97 -3.46 -5.03 -0.25
C ASN A 97 -4.71 -5.94 -0.20
N ARG A 98 -4.63 -7.13 -0.83
CA ARG A 98 -5.64 -8.19 -0.78
C ARG A 98 -4.98 -9.53 -0.46
N ALA A 99 -5.69 -10.41 0.23
CA ALA A 99 -5.18 -11.76 0.47
C ALA A 99 -5.00 -12.54 -0.85
N PRO A 100 -3.91 -13.30 -1.04
CA PRO A 100 -3.81 -14.21 -2.17
C PRO A 100 -4.99 -15.18 -2.19
N GLY A 101 -5.62 -15.35 -3.36
CA GLY A 101 -6.83 -16.17 -3.52
C GLY A 101 -8.14 -15.44 -3.22
N ASP A 102 -8.11 -14.21 -2.71
CA ASP A 102 -9.29 -13.35 -2.69
C ASP A 102 -9.70 -13.03 -4.14
N PRO A 103 -11.00 -13.15 -4.51
CA PRO A 103 -11.46 -12.84 -5.87
C PRO A 103 -11.12 -11.41 -6.33
N THR A 104 -10.85 -10.50 -5.40
CA THR A 104 -10.45 -9.12 -5.69
C THR A 104 -8.93 -8.90 -5.75
N SER A 105 -8.14 -9.96 -5.53
CA SER A 105 -6.67 -9.87 -5.61
C SER A 105 -6.14 -9.75 -7.05
N ILE A 106 -6.82 -10.37 -8.01
CA ILE A 106 -6.56 -10.26 -9.46
C ILE A 106 -7.91 -10.07 -10.15
N VAL A 107 -8.30 -8.82 -10.35
CA VAL A 107 -9.63 -8.49 -10.87
C VAL A 107 -9.71 -8.60 -12.38
N GLU A 108 -10.81 -9.16 -12.90
CA GLU A 108 -11.11 -9.16 -14.34
C GLU A 108 -11.77 -7.85 -14.82
N VAL A 109 -12.39 -7.12 -13.88
CA VAL A 109 -13.06 -5.84 -14.14
C VAL A 109 -12.78 -4.88 -12.99
N SER A 110 -12.38 -3.65 -13.30
CA SER A 110 -12.19 -2.57 -12.32
C SER A 110 -12.83 -1.30 -12.84
N ASP A 111 -13.71 -0.69 -12.04
CA ASP A 111 -14.48 0.54 -12.40
C ASP A 111 -15.08 0.49 -13.82
N GLY A 112 -15.70 -0.65 -14.15
CA GLY A 112 -16.34 -0.89 -15.46
C GLY A 112 -15.38 -1.20 -16.61
N ILE A 113 -14.06 -1.14 -16.38
CA ILE A 113 -13.04 -1.47 -17.38
C ILE A 113 -12.69 -2.96 -17.27
N VAL A 114 -12.82 -3.68 -18.37
CA VAL A 114 -12.41 -5.08 -18.48
C VAL A 114 -10.90 -5.15 -18.62
N ILE A 115 -10.26 -6.07 -17.87
CA ILE A 115 -8.82 -6.34 -17.90
C ILE A 115 -8.59 -7.63 -18.67
N PRO A 116 -8.30 -7.58 -19.99
CA PRO A 116 -8.26 -8.77 -20.81
C PRO A 116 -7.24 -9.82 -20.35
N GLY A 117 -6.07 -9.37 -19.89
CA GLY A 117 -5.00 -10.24 -19.40
C GLY A 117 -5.24 -10.89 -18.04
N ASN A 118 -6.41 -10.63 -17.40
CA ASN A 118 -6.81 -11.25 -16.14
C ASN A 118 -7.95 -12.25 -16.30
N ARG A 119 -8.49 -12.39 -17.53
CA ARG A 119 -9.55 -13.35 -17.80
C ARG A 119 -9.02 -14.76 -17.89
N ASP A 120 -9.82 -15.70 -17.40
CA ASP A 120 -9.58 -17.14 -17.51
C ASP A 120 -8.19 -17.59 -17.00
N LEU A 121 -7.65 -16.88 -15.97
CA LEU A 121 -6.39 -17.28 -15.35
C LEU A 121 -6.57 -18.60 -14.61
N ASP A 122 -5.65 -19.53 -14.86
CA ASP A 122 -5.51 -20.73 -14.02
C ASP A 122 -4.73 -20.43 -12.72
N ASP A 123 -4.78 -21.37 -11.79
CA ASP A 123 -4.12 -21.25 -10.49
C ASP A 123 -2.60 -21.05 -10.63
N ALA A 124 -1.95 -21.70 -11.60
CA ALA A 124 -0.51 -21.60 -11.82
C ALA A 124 -0.10 -20.21 -12.32
N GLN A 125 -0.93 -19.59 -13.16
CA GLN A 125 -0.72 -18.22 -13.63
C GLN A 125 -0.92 -17.21 -12.49
N ALA A 126 -1.94 -17.39 -11.65
CA ALA A 126 -2.17 -16.56 -10.48
C ALA A 126 -1.02 -16.69 -9.47
N ASP A 127 -0.60 -17.92 -9.14
CA ASP A 127 0.52 -18.21 -8.26
C ASP A 127 1.84 -17.60 -8.77
N THR A 128 2.05 -17.62 -10.09
CA THR A 128 3.24 -16.98 -10.69
C THR A 128 3.29 -15.50 -10.39
N ARG A 129 2.16 -14.77 -10.46
CA ARG A 129 2.09 -13.34 -10.10
C ARG A 129 2.28 -13.11 -8.61
N VAL A 130 1.63 -13.91 -7.78
CA VAL A 130 1.75 -13.86 -6.32
C VAL A 130 3.21 -14.07 -5.90
N ASN A 131 3.87 -15.09 -6.44
CA ASN A 131 5.26 -15.40 -6.12
C ASN A 131 6.25 -14.34 -6.62
N ALA A 132 6.00 -13.73 -7.77
CA ALA A 132 6.90 -12.75 -8.35
C ALA A 132 6.73 -11.33 -7.78
N VAL A 133 5.54 -10.94 -7.33
CA VAL A 133 5.22 -9.57 -6.95
C VAL A 133 4.78 -9.48 -5.49
N PHE A 134 3.77 -10.23 -5.09
CA PHE A 134 3.15 -10.14 -3.77
C PHE A 134 4.10 -10.53 -2.64
N TRP A 135 4.62 -11.77 -2.65
CA TRP A 135 5.48 -12.24 -1.56
C TRP A 135 6.77 -11.46 -1.40
N PRO A 136 7.50 -11.07 -2.46
CA PRO A 136 8.69 -10.23 -2.30
C PRO A 136 8.40 -8.89 -1.62
N TYR A 137 7.27 -8.24 -1.95
CA TYR A 137 6.84 -6.99 -1.33
C TYR A 137 6.54 -7.19 0.17
N HIS A 138 5.73 -8.18 0.54
CA HIS A 138 5.37 -8.45 1.93
C HIS A 138 6.57 -8.93 2.77
N HIS A 139 7.51 -9.68 2.18
CA HIS A 139 8.76 -10.02 2.84
C HIS A 139 9.61 -8.77 3.13
N ALA A 140 9.65 -7.81 2.20
CA ALA A 140 10.38 -6.56 2.42
C ALA A 140 9.78 -5.74 3.57
N ILE A 141 8.45 -5.67 3.71
CA ILE A 141 7.77 -5.03 4.85
C ILE A 141 8.17 -5.74 6.15
N THR A 142 8.09 -7.07 6.19
CA THR A 142 8.47 -7.86 7.36
C THR A 142 9.93 -7.59 7.76
N GLN A 143 10.85 -7.55 6.80
CA GLN A 143 12.26 -7.27 7.06
C GLN A 143 12.49 -5.84 7.57
N ALA A 144 11.82 -4.84 6.98
CA ALA A 144 11.91 -3.46 7.41
C ALA A 144 11.40 -3.27 8.85
N LEU A 145 10.24 -3.86 9.19
CA LEU A 145 9.69 -3.84 10.54
C LEU A 145 10.61 -4.55 11.54
N ALA A 146 11.11 -5.74 11.20
CA ALA A 146 12.03 -6.49 12.06
C ALA A 146 13.34 -5.74 12.27
N TYR A 147 13.87 -5.07 11.24
CA TYR A 147 15.05 -4.22 11.37
C TYR A 147 14.80 -3.04 12.32
N ARG A 148 13.70 -2.30 12.11
CA ARG A 148 13.33 -1.16 12.98
C ARG A 148 13.07 -1.59 14.41
N TRP A 149 12.46 -2.75 14.63
CA TRP A 149 12.22 -3.27 15.96
C TRP A 149 13.53 -3.55 16.71
N ARG A 150 14.46 -4.25 16.06
CA ARG A 150 15.78 -4.55 16.66
C ARG A 150 16.56 -3.30 17.05
N HIS A 151 16.43 -2.21 16.27
CA HIS A 151 17.14 -0.96 16.48
C HIS A 151 16.30 0.09 17.25
N GLY A 152 15.04 -0.20 17.56
CA GLY A 152 14.09 0.72 18.17
C GLY A 152 14.25 0.94 19.68
N ARG A 153 15.30 0.38 20.32
CA ARG A 153 15.56 0.51 21.76
C ARG A 153 14.36 0.12 22.64
N GLY A 154 13.70 -0.98 22.31
CA GLY A 154 12.53 -1.50 23.04
C GLY A 154 11.19 -0.91 22.60
N ARG A 155 11.17 0.00 21.63
CA ARG A 155 9.93 0.52 21.03
C ARG A 155 9.48 -0.37 19.86
N ALA A 156 8.19 -0.70 19.82
CA ALA A 156 7.60 -1.35 18.66
C ALA A 156 7.48 -0.33 17.51
N PRO A 157 7.91 -0.64 16.29
CA PRO A 157 7.76 0.28 15.16
C PRO A 157 6.29 0.47 14.80
N ALA A 158 5.91 1.69 14.47
CA ALA A 158 4.62 1.96 13.85
C ALA A 158 4.63 1.56 12.37
N LEU A 159 3.51 1.08 11.85
CA LEU A 159 3.30 0.83 10.43
C LEU A 159 2.28 1.82 9.88
N VAL A 160 2.65 2.58 8.84
CA VAL A 160 1.78 3.58 8.23
C VAL A 160 1.72 3.33 6.72
N ALA A 161 0.52 3.02 6.21
CA ALA A 161 0.28 2.91 4.78
C ALA A 161 -0.16 4.25 4.18
N ILE A 162 0.30 4.54 2.97
CA ILE A 162 -0.08 5.72 2.20
C ILE A 162 -0.76 5.26 0.92
N HIS A 163 -2.01 5.69 0.76
CA HIS A 163 -2.87 5.41 -0.37
C HIS A 163 -3.49 6.68 -0.94
N SER A 164 -4.20 6.57 -2.03
CA SER A 164 -5.04 7.64 -2.55
C SER A 164 -6.35 7.13 -3.14
N PHE A 165 -7.39 7.96 -3.06
CA PHE A 165 -8.73 7.65 -3.54
C PHE A 165 -9.26 8.69 -4.51
N THR A 166 -10.21 8.29 -5.35
CA THR A 166 -10.86 9.16 -6.35
C THR A 166 -11.78 10.20 -5.70
N PRO A 167 -11.87 11.44 -6.24
CA PRO A 167 -12.76 12.48 -5.70
C PRO A 167 -14.25 12.15 -5.83
N ALA A 168 -14.59 11.22 -6.71
CA ALA A 168 -15.94 10.71 -6.89
C ALA A 168 -15.92 9.23 -7.21
N MET A 169 -16.96 8.49 -6.84
CA MET A 169 -17.16 7.09 -7.21
C MET A 169 -18.65 6.77 -7.29
N ASN A 170 -19.08 6.07 -8.33
CA ASN A 170 -20.47 5.69 -8.55
C ASN A 170 -21.45 6.87 -8.44
N GLY A 171 -21.05 8.05 -8.93
CA GLY A 171 -21.86 9.29 -8.88
C GLY A 171 -21.84 10.02 -7.53
N PHE A 172 -21.24 9.44 -6.50
CA PHE A 172 -21.10 10.09 -5.20
C PHE A 172 -19.82 10.92 -5.13
N GLN A 173 -19.96 12.23 -4.84
CA GLN A 173 -18.84 13.15 -4.61
C GLN A 173 -18.31 12.92 -3.18
N ARG A 174 -17.04 12.58 -3.06
CA ARG A 174 -16.36 12.29 -1.80
C ARG A 174 -15.87 13.59 -1.16
N PRO A 175 -16.44 14.04 -0.02
CA PRO A 175 -16.12 15.35 0.55
C PRO A 175 -14.78 15.38 1.27
N TRP A 176 -14.25 14.21 1.65
CA TRP A 176 -13.02 14.11 2.44
C TRP A 176 -11.79 14.52 1.61
N HIS A 177 -10.92 15.32 2.21
CA HIS A 177 -9.60 15.60 1.65
C HIS A 177 -8.65 14.42 1.89
N LEU A 178 -8.78 13.79 3.07
CA LEU A 178 -8.08 12.56 3.43
C LEU A 178 -8.93 11.72 4.38
N GLY A 179 -8.66 10.42 4.38
CA GLY A 179 -9.22 9.45 5.30
C GLY A 179 -8.13 8.83 6.18
N VAL A 180 -8.52 8.39 7.36
CA VAL A 180 -7.68 7.61 8.26
C VAL A 180 -8.41 6.31 8.53
N LEU A 181 -7.85 5.20 8.03
CA LEU A 181 -8.46 3.88 8.12
C LEU A 181 -7.81 3.05 9.23
N TRP A 182 -8.63 2.36 9.98
CA TRP A 182 -8.21 1.50 11.08
C TRP A 182 -9.25 0.42 11.33
N ASN A 183 -8.79 -0.74 11.85
CA ASN A 183 -9.67 -1.86 12.17
C ASN A 183 -9.96 -1.90 13.68
N ARG A 184 -9.19 -2.66 14.45
CA ARG A 184 -9.42 -2.86 15.90
C ARG A 184 -8.57 -1.94 16.76
N ASP A 185 -7.37 -1.60 16.28
CA ASP A 185 -6.41 -0.78 17.03
C ASP A 185 -6.60 0.73 16.77
N PRO A 186 -7.15 1.50 17.72
CA PRO A 186 -7.42 2.93 17.55
C PRO A 186 -6.22 3.81 17.92
N ARG A 187 -5.13 3.25 18.46
CA ARG A 187 -4.14 4.05 19.20
C ARG A 187 -3.33 5.01 18.33
N LEU A 188 -3.09 4.72 17.04
CA LEU A 188 -2.55 5.72 16.11
C LEU A 188 -3.65 6.52 15.42
N ALA A 189 -4.72 5.85 15.02
CA ALA A 189 -5.76 6.47 14.20
C ALA A 189 -6.48 7.62 14.91
N LYS A 190 -6.91 7.42 16.15
CA LYS A 190 -7.67 8.45 16.88
C LYS A 190 -6.86 9.71 17.18
N PRO A 191 -5.60 9.63 17.69
CA PRO A 191 -4.74 10.82 17.81
C PRO A 191 -4.45 11.48 16.46
N LEU A 192 -4.20 10.70 15.40
CA LEU A 192 -3.93 11.24 14.07
C LEU A 192 -5.14 12.01 13.51
N ILE A 193 -6.34 11.43 13.59
CA ILE A 193 -7.59 12.11 13.22
C ILE A 193 -7.76 13.41 14.00
N LYS A 194 -7.49 13.40 15.31
CA LYS A 194 -7.57 14.59 16.16
C LYS A 194 -6.61 15.67 15.70
N GLN A 195 -5.35 15.34 15.40
CA GLN A 195 -4.36 16.30 14.90
C GLN A 195 -4.78 16.88 13.54
N LEU A 196 -5.20 16.04 12.61
CA LEU A 196 -5.63 16.47 11.28
C LEU A 196 -6.87 17.36 11.34
N ARG A 197 -7.86 17.04 12.19
CA ARG A 197 -9.08 17.85 12.40
C ARG A 197 -8.84 19.17 13.14
N ALA A 198 -7.67 19.36 13.73
CA ALA A 198 -7.28 20.66 14.29
C ALA A 198 -7.08 21.73 13.19
N HIS A 199 -6.91 21.34 11.94
CA HIS A 199 -6.93 22.24 10.79
C HIS A 199 -8.38 22.45 10.30
N PRO A 200 -8.99 23.62 10.54
CA PRO A 200 -10.42 23.82 10.29
C PRO A 200 -10.83 23.72 8.82
N ALA A 201 -9.88 23.86 7.90
CA ALA A 201 -10.13 23.72 6.46
C ALA A 201 -10.14 22.26 5.97
N LEU A 202 -9.75 21.29 6.82
CA LEU A 202 -9.67 19.90 6.42
C LEU A 202 -10.95 19.13 6.72
N CYS A 203 -11.47 18.43 5.72
CA CYS A 203 -12.49 17.41 5.90
C CYS A 203 -11.79 16.05 6.03
N VAL A 204 -11.78 15.47 7.24
CA VAL A 204 -11.04 14.24 7.58
C VAL A 204 -12.02 13.11 7.84
N GLY A 205 -11.94 12.04 7.05
CA GLY A 205 -12.69 10.80 7.20
C GLY A 205 -12.13 9.94 8.35
N ASP A 206 -13.01 9.38 9.17
CA ASP A 206 -12.71 8.35 10.17
C ASP A 206 -13.30 7.05 9.65
N ASN A 207 -12.47 6.18 9.06
CA ASN A 207 -12.90 5.04 8.24
C ASN A 207 -13.79 5.48 7.06
N GLU A 208 -13.37 6.53 6.36
CA GLU A 208 -13.99 7.06 5.16
C GLU A 208 -12.91 7.54 4.16
N PRO A 209 -13.07 7.33 2.87
CA PRO A 209 -14.20 6.74 2.13
C PRO A 209 -14.25 5.22 2.19
N TYR A 210 -13.29 4.57 2.78
CA TYR A 210 -13.21 3.12 3.02
C TYR A 210 -13.04 2.86 4.51
N SER A 211 -13.32 1.63 4.94
CA SER A 211 -13.16 1.21 6.33
C SER A 211 -12.04 0.17 6.45
N GLY A 212 -11.08 0.42 7.35
CA GLY A 212 -10.06 -0.58 7.70
C GLY A 212 -10.63 -1.86 8.32
N ARG A 213 -11.95 -1.90 8.62
CA ARG A 213 -12.66 -3.11 9.04
C ARG A 213 -13.06 -4.02 7.89
N GLU A 214 -13.05 -3.50 6.68
CA GLU A 214 -13.49 -4.17 5.45
C GLU A 214 -12.34 -4.42 4.47
N VAL A 215 -11.31 -3.55 4.52
CA VAL A 215 -10.16 -3.59 3.63
C VAL A 215 -8.86 -3.37 4.42
N GLY A 216 -7.70 -3.70 3.85
CA GLY A 216 -6.42 -3.40 4.48
C GLY A 216 -5.60 -4.64 4.87
N PHE A 217 -5.42 -5.59 3.94
CA PHE A 217 -4.64 -6.81 4.17
C PHE A 217 -3.24 -6.52 4.73
N THR A 218 -2.55 -5.50 4.19
CA THR A 218 -1.21 -5.11 4.62
C THR A 218 -1.21 -4.68 6.08
N MET A 219 -2.18 -3.84 6.49
CA MET A 219 -2.29 -3.37 7.86
C MET A 219 -2.66 -4.49 8.83
N ASP A 220 -3.61 -5.33 8.49
CA ASP A 220 -4.04 -6.44 9.33
C ASP A 220 -2.94 -7.48 9.50
N THR A 221 -2.24 -7.83 8.42
CA THR A 221 -1.20 -8.87 8.41
C THR A 221 0.06 -8.43 9.16
N HIS A 222 0.58 -7.24 8.88
CA HIS A 222 1.85 -6.77 9.44
C HIS A 222 1.69 -5.95 10.72
N GLY A 223 0.58 -5.25 10.87
CA GLY A 223 0.26 -4.45 12.04
C GLY A 223 -0.60 -5.22 13.04
N GLY A 224 -1.82 -5.58 12.64
CA GLY A 224 -2.84 -6.19 13.51
C GLY A 224 -2.40 -7.50 14.14
N VAL A 225 -1.95 -8.46 13.33
CA VAL A 225 -1.48 -9.78 13.83
C VAL A 225 -0.28 -9.64 14.77
N ALA A 226 0.66 -8.76 14.44
CA ALA A 226 1.85 -8.52 15.27
C ALA A 226 1.60 -7.60 16.48
N GLY A 227 0.39 -7.03 16.61
CA GLY A 227 0.05 -6.07 17.68
C GLY A 227 0.83 -4.76 17.60
N LEU A 228 1.37 -4.42 16.42
CA LEU A 228 2.09 -3.17 16.19
C LEU A 228 1.10 -2.00 16.06
N PRO A 229 1.49 -0.78 16.49
CA PRO A 229 0.71 0.40 16.16
C PRO A 229 0.67 0.61 14.65
N HIS A 230 -0.52 0.71 14.07
CA HIS A 230 -0.68 0.81 12.62
C HIS A 230 -1.86 1.68 12.21
N VAL A 231 -1.78 2.27 11.01
CA VAL A 231 -2.82 3.11 10.43
C VAL A 231 -2.62 3.23 8.92
N GLU A 232 -3.71 3.33 8.17
CA GLU A 232 -3.69 3.64 6.75
C GLU A 232 -4.20 5.07 6.53
N VAL A 233 -3.49 5.84 5.71
CA VAL A 233 -3.83 7.21 5.32
C VAL A 233 -4.16 7.21 3.84
N GLU A 234 -5.38 7.61 3.54
CA GLU A 234 -5.93 7.79 2.21
C GLU A 234 -5.99 9.27 1.86
N ILE A 235 -5.39 9.71 0.77
CA ILE A 235 -5.43 11.11 0.33
C ILE A 235 -6.21 11.20 -0.98
N ARG A 236 -7.13 12.18 -1.10
CA ARG A 236 -7.87 12.34 -2.33
C ARG A 236 -6.94 12.70 -3.49
N GLN A 237 -6.93 11.90 -4.54
CA GLN A 237 -5.89 11.90 -5.58
C GLN A 237 -5.76 13.21 -6.36
N ASP A 238 -6.86 13.98 -6.52
CA ASP A 238 -6.84 15.30 -7.17
C ASP A 238 -6.01 16.34 -6.40
N LEU A 239 -5.79 16.11 -5.09
CA LEU A 239 -5.00 16.96 -4.21
C LEU A 239 -3.50 16.66 -4.27
N ILE A 240 -3.13 15.52 -4.83
CA ILE A 240 -1.75 15.02 -4.96
C ILE A 240 -1.43 14.60 -6.40
N ALA A 241 -2.14 15.17 -7.37
CA ALA A 241 -1.93 14.87 -8.79
C ALA A 241 -0.63 15.47 -9.35
N ASP A 242 -0.06 16.45 -8.67
CA ASP A 242 1.19 17.12 -9.04
C ASP A 242 2.19 17.22 -7.88
N THR A 243 3.39 17.68 -8.19
CA THR A 243 4.49 17.77 -7.20
C THR A 243 4.18 18.73 -6.06
N GLU A 244 3.54 19.87 -6.34
CA GLU A 244 3.19 20.87 -5.32
C GLU A 244 2.14 20.30 -4.35
N GLY A 245 1.11 19.65 -4.87
CA GLY A 245 0.11 18.95 -4.08
C GLY A 245 0.73 17.86 -3.21
N CYS A 246 1.61 17.02 -3.78
CA CYS A 246 2.33 16.00 -3.01
C CYS A 246 3.16 16.60 -1.87
N GLN A 247 3.89 17.70 -2.12
CA GLN A 247 4.68 18.38 -1.09
C GLN A 247 3.81 18.94 0.03
N ARG A 248 2.71 19.62 -0.35
CA ARG A 248 1.76 20.19 0.61
C ARG A 248 1.14 19.10 1.51
N TRP A 249 0.66 18.02 0.93
CA TRP A 249 -0.01 16.97 1.68
C TRP A 249 0.97 16.09 2.49
N ALA A 250 2.17 15.86 1.99
CA ALA A 250 3.25 15.28 2.78
C ALA A 250 3.60 16.16 3.98
N GLY A 251 3.54 17.50 3.85
CA GLY A 251 3.67 18.45 4.95
C GLY A 251 2.58 18.24 6.01
N VAL A 252 1.31 18.27 5.60
CA VAL A 252 0.15 18.12 6.50
C VAL A 252 0.17 16.79 7.26
N VAL A 253 0.35 15.69 6.53
CA VAL A 253 0.38 14.34 7.13
C VAL A 253 1.62 14.16 8.00
N GLY A 254 2.78 14.67 7.55
CA GLY A 254 4.04 14.58 8.29
C GLY A 254 3.98 15.30 9.63
N GLU A 255 3.45 16.53 9.69
CA GLU A 255 3.26 17.28 10.94
C GLU A 255 2.36 16.53 11.92
N ALA A 256 1.27 15.96 11.42
CA ALA A 256 0.35 15.20 12.26
C ALA A 256 0.99 13.91 12.80
N LEU A 257 1.74 13.16 11.96
CA LEU A 257 2.47 11.96 12.37
C LEU A 257 3.58 12.29 13.37
N GLU A 258 4.37 13.34 13.14
CA GLU A 258 5.38 13.82 14.09
C GLU A 258 4.78 14.13 15.47
N ALA A 259 3.63 14.79 15.49
CA ALA A 259 2.95 15.14 16.75
C ALA A 259 2.47 13.89 17.51
N VAL A 260 1.89 12.90 16.78
CA VAL A 260 1.38 11.65 17.37
C VAL A 260 2.52 10.77 17.87
N LEU A 261 3.58 10.61 17.08
CA LEU A 261 4.69 9.69 17.40
C LEU A 261 5.65 10.22 18.49
N ARG A 262 5.44 11.44 19.00
CA ARG A 262 6.12 11.93 20.23
C ARG A 262 5.66 11.19 21.48
N ASP A 263 4.49 10.56 21.43
CA ASP A 263 3.99 9.76 22.55
C ASP A 263 4.52 8.31 22.43
N ASP A 264 5.65 8.06 23.07
CA ASP A 264 6.30 6.74 23.10
C ASP A 264 5.40 5.64 23.70
N THR A 265 4.34 5.99 24.44
CA THR A 265 3.39 5.00 25.01
C THR A 265 2.57 4.29 23.92
N LEU A 266 2.48 4.88 22.74
CA LEU A 266 1.82 4.27 21.57
C LEU A 266 2.67 3.18 20.94
N LEU A 267 4.02 3.25 21.08
CA LEU A 267 4.99 2.40 20.41
C LEU A 267 5.28 1.11 21.21
N GLN A 268 4.23 0.39 21.53
CA GLN A 268 4.25 -0.86 22.27
C GLN A 268 3.45 -1.93 21.53
N VAL A 269 3.77 -3.22 21.75
CA VAL A 269 2.94 -4.32 21.28
C VAL A 269 1.66 -4.38 22.10
N ARG A 270 0.51 -4.37 21.41
CA ARG A 270 -0.83 -4.57 22.02
C ARG A 270 -1.74 -5.28 21.02
N HIS A 271 -2.47 -6.26 21.49
CA HIS A 271 -3.49 -6.97 20.70
C HIS A 271 -4.89 -6.49 21.13
N TYR A 272 -5.78 -6.29 20.15
CA TYR A 272 -7.14 -5.79 20.32
C TYR A 272 -8.19 -6.78 19.81
#